data_10eace6a15b47e0a0a8154cb3feca6c2
#
_entry.id   10eace6a15b47e0a0a8154cb3feca6c2
#
_cell.length_a   1.000
_cell.length_b   1.000
_cell.length_c   1.000
_cell.angle_alpha   90.00
_cell.angle_beta   90.00
_cell.angle_gamma   90.00
#
_symmetry.space_group_name_H-M   'P 1'
#
loop_
_entity.id
_entity.type
_entity.pdbx_description
1 polymer ?
#
loop_
_entity_poly.entity_id
_entity_poly.type
_entity_poly.pdbx_seq_one_letter_code
_entity_poly.pdbx_strand_id
1 'polypeptide(L)'
;MTLPTVAATPEALQQLPTSARPRLDPADVVLPAGYRAEVVLAGLSMPCGMGVDDEGTVYVLEGGSTWPTRPHLPARILRLRPDGTLDTVGEEPLGGPRHIALRDGSAYVSAKGGHQSRIVRYDLADGGATVIVDGLPDGGWHEPGGPVFGPDGLMYFGQGSVSQNGVVLPQGYIVDLARHQRAHDVPGVDVTLTGNDVDSYDPTAPYPFYAHTGAFKPFGVPAEPGEVVRGQLKCSTGIWRAHPDGSDIELIAWGVRNPYGMVFAEDGELYVTDNDYEETGDRAIANDPDRVWRIDAARTPHGEVGTPAWYGFPDLCGDGLPVWHESHRPARGRPAEQLIADPLPEWAGPAVWLEQPHSALCGLDVSRSDAFGLRGRLLVAEWGTLAPMNSPREEDLDHGFRVVAVDPATGSAEPFMTNRHPGPASANGSGGIERPVDVKAAPDGSVYVLDFGVSTVDPSKHLSYGHTGVLWRVVRDGSGAAS
;
A
#
# COMPACT_ATOMS: atom_id res chain seq x y z
N MET A 1 -33.39 5.16 -5.77
CA MET A 1 -32.08 4.49 -5.79
C MET A 1 -31.65 4.49 -7.24
N THR A 2 -30.66 5.28 -7.60
CA THR A 2 -30.05 5.26 -8.93
C THR A 2 -29.26 3.97 -9.05
N LEU A 3 -29.35 3.27 -10.18
CA LEU A 3 -28.50 2.08 -10.41
C LEU A 3 -27.04 2.54 -10.52
N PRO A 4 -26.07 1.79 -9.95
CA PRO A 4 -24.66 2.13 -10.06
C PRO A 4 -24.20 2.05 -11.52
N THR A 5 -23.24 2.88 -11.89
CA THR A 5 -22.51 2.74 -13.15
C THR A 5 -21.70 1.43 -13.10
N VAL A 6 -21.60 0.72 -14.22
CA VAL A 6 -20.88 -0.58 -14.29
C VAL A 6 -19.73 -0.46 -15.27
N ALA A 7 -18.51 -0.67 -14.80
CA ALA A 7 -17.28 -0.62 -15.60
C ALA A 7 -17.06 -1.88 -16.45
N ALA A 8 -17.65 -3.03 -16.05
CA ALA A 8 -17.55 -4.30 -16.75
C ALA A 8 -18.73 -4.55 -17.68
N THR A 9 -18.52 -5.32 -18.76
CA THR A 9 -19.60 -5.78 -19.61
C THR A 9 -20.41 -6.91 -18.95
N PRO A 10 -21.71 -7.10 -19.30
CA PRO A 10 -22.51 -8.21 -18.79
C PRO A 10 -21.85 -9.58 -19.05
N GLU A 11 -21.19 -9.75 -20.20
CA GLU A 11 -20.49 -10.97 -20.58
C GLU A 11 -19.30 -11.25 -19.66
N ALA A 12 -18.52 -10.21 -19.31
CA ALA A 12 -17.40 -10.33 -18.39
C ALA A 12 -17.87 -10.77 -16.99
N LEU A 13 -18.95 -10.19 -16.49
CA LEU A 13 -19.54 -10.58 -15.21
C LEU A 13 -20.07 -12.01 -15.20
N GLN A 14 -20.61 -12.50 -16.34
CA GLN A 14 -21.08 -13.87 -16.46
C GLN A 14 -19.94 -14.91 -16.42
N GLN A 15 -18.71 -14.53 -16.79
CA GLN A 15 -17.55 -15.41 -16.77
C GLN A 15 -16.98 -15.62 -15.35
N LEU A 16 -17.37 -14.79 -14.39
CA LEU A 16 -16.95 -14.96 -13.00
C LEU A 16 -17.53 -16.24 -12.40
N PRO A 17 -16.75 -16.99 -11.60
CA PRO A 17 -17.28 -18.05 -10.75
C PRO A 17 -18.42 -17.51 -9.88
N THR A 18 -19.43 -18.31 -9.62
CA THR A 18 -20.58 -17.87 -8.80
C THR A 18 -20.13 -17.38 -7.41
N SER A 19 -19.10 -18.00 -6.83
CA SER A 19 -18.50 -17.61 -5.55
C SER A 19 -17.75 -16.27 -5.58
N ALA A 20 -17.37 -15.80 -6.77
CA ALA A 20 -16.66 -14.52 -6.94
C ALA A 20 -17.58 -13.42 -7.52
N ARG A 21 -18.85 -13.67 -7.73
CA ARG A 21 -19.79 -12.63 -8.16
C ARG A 21 -20.17 -11.77 -6.98
N PRO A 22 -19.82 -10.46 -6.98
CA PRO A 22 -20.16 -9.63 -5.86
C PRO A 22 -21.70 -9.48 -5.77
N ARG A 23 -22.20 -9.68 -4.57
CA ARG A 23 -23.53 -9.24 -4.19
C ARG A 23 -23.37 -7.86 -3.58
N LEU A 24 -23.97 -6.84 -4.13
CA LEU A 24 -23.81 -5.48 -3.62
C LEU A 24 -25.12 -5.05 -2.93
N ASP A 25 -25.03 -4.87 -1.63
CA ASP A 25 -26.14 -4.37 -0.79
C ASP A 25 -25.59 -3.38 0.24
N PRO A 26 -25.78 -2.06 0.04
CA PRO A 26 -25.34 -1.07 1.00
C PRO A 26 -25.87 -1.27 2.43
N ALA A 27 -26.97 -2.00 2.60
CA ALA A 27 -27.52 -2.30 3.92
C ALA A 27 -26.68 -3.32 4.71
N ASP A 28 -25.79 -4.05 4.05
CA ASP A 28 -24.85 -4.96 4.71
C ASP A 28 -23.58 -4.26 5.22
N VAL A 29 -23.37 -2.99 4.81
CA VAL A 29 -22.30 -2.14 5.33
C VAL A 29 -22.73 -1.53 6.66
N VAL A 30 -21.85 -1.61 7.66
CA VAL A 30 -22.05 -1.01 8.98
C VAL A 30 -21.25 0.29 9.07
N LEU A 31 -21.96 1.37 9.39
CA LEU A 31 -21.41 2.72 9.57
C LEU A 31 -21.91 3.28 10.91
N PRO A 32 -21.23 4.29 11.49
CA PRO A 32 -21.78 5.03 12.62
C PRO A 32 -23.15 5.65 12.31
N ALA A 33 -23.94 5.89 13.35
CA ALA A 33 -25.26 6.51 13.19
C ALA A 33 -25.17 7.86 12.46
N GLY A 34 -26.07 8.09 11.50
CA GLY A 34 -26.10 9.30 10.69
C GLY A 34 -25.22 9.25 9.44
N TYR A 35 -24.66 8.10 9.10
CA TYR A 35 -23.97 7.87 7.82
C TYR A 35 -24.67 6.77 7.02
N ARG A 36 -24.55 6.85 5.69
CA ARG A 36 -24.99 5.79 4.77
C ARG A 36 -24.01 5.60 3.64
N ALA A 37 -23.92 4.37 3.17
CA ALA A 37 -23.12 4.00 1.99
C ALA A 37 -23.99 3.93 0.73
N GLU A 38 -23.38 4.24 -0.40
CA GLU A 38 -23.97 4.12 -1.74
C GLU A 38 -22.94 3.43 -2.66
N VAL A 39 -23.39 2.55 -3.55
CA VAL A 39 -22.54 2.02 -4.63
C VAL A 39 -22.59 3.01 -5.78
N VAL A 40 -21.44 3.54 -6.19
CA VAL A 40 -21.32 4.53 -7.27
C VAL A 40 -20.87 3.88 -8.56
N LEU A 41 -19.84 3.03 -8.49
CA LEU A 41 -19.27 2.32 -9.63
C LEU A 41 -18.97 0.88 -9.23
N ALA A 42 -19.31 -0.07 -10.08
CA ALA A 42 -19.07 -1.49 -9.85
C ALA A 42 -18.40 -2.15 -11.06
N GLY A 43 -17.87 -3.35 -10.88
CA GLY A 43 -17.25 -4.10 -11.97
C GLY A 43 -15.83 -3.64 -12.31
N LEU A 44 -15.17 -2.98 -11.37
CA LEU A 44 -13.76 -2.56 -11.48
C LEU A 44 -12.82 -3.77 -11.44
N SER A 45 -11.69 -3.66 -12.14
CA SER A 45 -10.71 -4.73 -12.22
C SER A 45 -9.47 -4.40 -11.42
N MET A 46 -9.45 -4.89 -10.17
CA MET A 46 -8.36 -4.68 -9.22
C MET A 46 -7.97 -3.20 -9.12
N PRO A 47 -8.92 -2.34 -8.74
CA PRO A 47 -8.61 -0.95 -8.54
C PRO A 47 -7.60 -0.79 -7.41
N CYS A 48 -6.61 0.09 -7.58
CA CYS A 48 -5.49 0.20 -6.66
C CYS A 48 -5.27 1.62 -6.13
N GLY A 49 -5.92 2.62 -6.70
CA GLY A 49 -5.86 4.00 -6.23
C GLY A 49 -6.94 4.86 -6.87
N MET A 50 -7.26 5.97 -6.23
CA MET A 50 -8.19 6.95 -6.78
C MET A 50 -7.77 8.39 -6.45
N GLY A 51 -8.26 9.32 -7.26
CA GLY A 51 -8.20 10.76 -7.00
C GLY A 51 -9.56 11.40 -7.23
N VAL A 52 -9.84 12.47 -6.52
CA VAL A 52 -11.05 13.27 -6.72
C VAL A 52 -10.59 14.71 -6.99
N ASP A 53 -11.05 15.31 -8.10
CA ASP A 53 -10.73 16.70 -8.39
C ASP A 53 -11.70 17.68 -7.71
N ASP A 54 -11.40 18.98 -7.84
CA ASP A 54 -12.20 20.05 -7.20
C ASP A 54 -13.62 20.15 -7.78
N GLU A 55 -13.85 19.63 -8.99
CA GLU A 55 -15.16 19.55 -9.63
C GLU A 55 -15.96 18.31 -9.21
N GLY A 56 -15.36 17.42 -8.41
CA GLY A 56 -15.98 16.16 -7.95
C GLY A 56 -15.90 15.03 -8.96
N THR A 57 -15.06 15.13 -9.98
CA THR A 57 -14.76 14.02 -10.89
C THR A 57 -13.86 13.02 -10.17
N VAL A 58 -14.22 11.76 -10.23
CA VAL A 58 -13.43 10.67 -9.63
C VAL A 58 -12.59 9.97 -10.70
N TYR A 59 -11.31 9.87 -10.45
CA TYR A 59 -10.37 9.11 -11.28
C TYR A 59 -10.01 7.82 -10.55
N VAL A 60 -10.28 6.67 -11.17
CA VAL A 60 -9.98 5.34 -10.61
C VAL A 60 -8.88 4.69 -11.42
N LEU A 61 -7.84 4.27 -10.73
CA LEU A 61 -6.71 3.55 -11.29
C LEU A 61 -6.97 2.05 -11.19
N GLU A 62 -7.18 1.39 -12.32
CA GLU A 62 -7.27 -0.07 -12.36
C GLU A 62 -5.88 -0.68 -12.60
N GLY A 63 -5.48 -1.62 -11.74
CA GLY A 63 -4.18 -2.28 -11.79
C GLY A 63 -4.06 -3.34 -12.88
N GLY A 64 -5.17 -3.72 -13.50
CA GLY A 64 -5.17 -4.74 -14.54
C GLY A 64 -4.64 -6.09 -14.02
N SER A 65 -3.79 -6.76 -14.80
CA SER A 65 -3.29 -8.11 -14.52
C SER A 65 -1.96 -8.15 -13.80
N THR A 66 -1.68 -7.22 -12.91
CA THR A 66 -0.39 -7.20 -12.18
C THR A 66 -0.27 -8.29 -11.11
N TRP A 67 -1.37 -8.91 -10.75
CA TRP A 67 -1.45 -10.10 -9.89
C TRP A 67 -1.80 -11.35 -10.72
N PRO A 68 -1.62 -12.56 -10.19
CA PRO A 68 -2.08 -13.77 -10.87
C PRO A 68 -3.60 -13.75 -10.98
N THR A 69 -4.09 -13.21 -12.08
CA THR A 69 -5.53 -13.00 -12.35
C THR A 69 -5.92 -13.58 -13.69
N ARG A 70 -7.19 -13.87 -13.84
CA ARG A 70 -7.82 -14.22 -15.12
C ARG A 70 -9.15 -13.48 -15.25
N PRO A 71 -9.44 -12.88 -16.39
CA PRO A 71 -8.59 -12.71 -17.57
C PRO A 71 -7.49 -11.67 -17.35
N HIS A 72 -6.48 -11.66 -18.23
CA HIS A 72 -5.52 -10.58 -18.30
C HIS A 72 -6.20 -9.32 -18.81
N LEU A 73 -6.20 -8.27 -18.01
CA LEU A 73 -6.83 -6.99 -18.33
C LEU A 73 -5.76 -5.88 -18.32
N PRO A 74 -5.85 -4.91 -19.22
CA PRO A 74 -4.93 -3.77 -19.21
C PRO A 74 -5.17 -2.89 -17.97
N ALA A 75 -4.10 -2.29 -17.48
CA ALA A 75 -4.21 -1.19 -16.54
C ALA A 75 -4.73 0.06 -17.26
N ARG A 76 -5.56 0.86 -16.57
CA ARG A 76 -6.14 2.07 -17.14
C ARG A 76 -6.53 3.09 -16.06
N ILE A 77 -6.69 4.34 -16.46
CA ILE A 77 -7.27 5.39 -15.65
C ILE A 77 -8.71 5.62 -16.13
N LEU A 78 -9.68 5.30 -15.29
CA LEU A 78 -11.09 5.60 -15.52
C LEU A 78 -11.42 6.98 -14.96
N ARG A 79 -12.26 7.74 -15.65
CA ARG A 79 -12.79 9.02 -15.22
C ARG A 79 -14.31 8.94 -15.11
N LEU A 80 -14.81 9.09 -13.89
CA LEU A 80 -16.24 9.14 -13.58
C LEU A 80 -16.62 10.59 -13.23
N ARG A 81 -17.42 11.22 -14.09
CA ARG A 81 -17.92 12.58 -13.88
C ARG A 81 -19.13 12.61 -12.93
N PRO A 82 -19.44 13.76 -12.31
CA PRO A 82 -20.59 13.90 -11.44
C PRO A 82 -21.93 13.57 -12.10
N ASP A 83 -22.04 13.68 -13.41
CA ASP A 83 -23.24 13.30 -14.19
C ASP A 83 -23.35 11.78 -14.43
N GLY A 84 -22.40 10.98 -13.93
CA GLY A 84 -22.35 9.54 -14.11
C GLY A 84 -21.67 9.07 -15.41
N THR A 85 -21.18 9.98 -16.23
CA THR A 85 -20.42 9.62 -17.45
C THR A 85 -19.09 8.98 -17.06
N LEU A 86 -18.82 7.79 -17.61
CA LEU A 86 -17.58 7.03 -17.42
C LEU A 86 -16.82 6.92 -18.75
N ASP A 87 -15.56 7.35 -18.73
CA ASP A 87 -14.63 7.18 -19.85
C ASP A 87 -13.21 6.80 -19.38
N THR A 88 -12.34 6.44 -20.32
CA THR A 88 -10.94 6.09 -20.05
C THR A 88 -10.07 7.26 -20.48
N VAL A 89 -9.12 7.65 -19.62
CA VAL A 89 -8.19 8.75 -19.89
C VAL A 89 -6.84 8.26 -20.41
N GLY A 90 -6.31 7.15 -19.90
CA GLY A 90 -5.02 6.57 -20.31
C GLY A 90 -5.04 5.05 -20.24
N GLU A 91 -4.50 4.41 -21.27
CA GLU A 91 -4.42 2.94 -21.42
C GLU A 91 -2.99 2.47 -21.70
N GLU A 92 -2.03 3.39 -21.80
CA GLU A 92 -0.64 3.01 -22.07
C GLU A 92 -0.06 2.16 -20.94
N PRO A 93 0.98 1.34 -21.23
CA PRO A 93 1.47 0.34 -20.29
C PRO A 93 1.95 1.01 -19.01
N LEU A 94 0.99 1.19 -18.10
CA LEU A 94 1.20 1.67 -16.75
C LEU A 94 2.15 0.74 -15.96
N GLY A 95 2.48 -0.40 -16.53
CA GLY A 95 3.15 -1.48 -15.80
C GLY A 95 2.22 -2.02 -14.73
N GLY A 96 2.65 -1.98 -13.49
CA GLY A 96 1.81 -2.26 -12.33
C GLY A 96 1.51 -0.96 -11.58
N PRO A 97 0.47 -0.20 -11.98
CA PRO A 97 0.15 1.06 -11.31
C PRO A 97 -0.36 0.80 -9.89
N ARG A 98 -0.11 1.77 -8.99
CA ARG A 98 -0.46 1.64 -7.56
C ARG A 98 -1.24 2.80 -7.01
N HIS A 99 -0.75 4.01 -7.18
CA HIS A 99 -1.37 5.21 -6.63
C HIS A 99 -1.49 6.29 -7.69
N ILE A 100 -2.43 7.20 -7.48
CA ILE A 100 -2.70 8.34 -8.34
C ILE A 100 -2.89 9.60 -7.50
N ALA A 101 -2.23 10.67 -7.90
CA ALA A 101 -2.52 12.02 -7.40
C ALA A 101 -2.87 12.94 -8.57
N LEU A 102 -3.75 13.89 -8.32
CA LEU A 102 -4.20 14.86 -9.32
C LEU A 102 -3.59 16.22 -9.03
N ARG A 103 -3.09 16.89 -10.08
CA ARG A 103 -2.62 18.27 -9.97
C ARG A 103 -2.58 18.94 -11.33
N ASP A 104 -3.06 20.16 -11.42
CA ASP A 104 -2.93 21.05 -12.58
C ASP A 104 -3.30 20.36 -13.91
N GLY A 105 -4.45 19.65 -13.95
CA GLY A 105 -4.93 18.94 -15.13
C GLY A 105 -4.13 17.69 -15.49
N SER A 106 -3.31 17.20 -14.60
CA SER A 106 -2.50 15.98 -14.77
C SER A 106 -2.77 14.96 -13.68
N ALA A 107 -2.64 13.66 -14.02
CA ALA A 107 -2.56 12.57 -13.09
C ALA A 107 -1.12 12.09 -12.94
N TYR A 108 -0.65 11.98 -11.72
CA TYR A 108 0.66 11.46 -11.37
C TYR A 108 0.48 10.06 -10.82
N VAL A 109 1.03 9.07 -11.50
CA VAL A 109 0.82 7.65 -11.19
C VAL A 109 2.14 6.99 -10.83
N SER A 110 2.21 6.40 -9.65
CA SER A 110 3.30 5.49 -9.32
C SER A 110 3.05 4.12 -9.97
N ALA A 111 4.08 3.54 -10.54
CA ALA A 111 3.96 2.28 -11.27
C ALA A 111 5.18 1.39 -11.11
N LYS A 112 4.92 0.11 -10.96
CA LYS A 112 5.93 -0.95 -10.97
C LYS A 112 6.32 -1.29 -12.41
N GLY A 113 7.58 -1.18 -12.74
CA GLY A 113 8.08 -1.34 -14.11
C GLY A 113 8.94 -2.58 -14.34
N GLY A 114 8.70 -3.66 -13.64
CA GLY A 114 9.44 -4.92 -13.75
C GLY A 114 10.66 -4.96 -12.85
N HIS A 115 11.74 -4.24 -13.16
CA HIS A 115 12.95 -4.15 -12.33
C HIS A 115 13.10 -2.82 -11.59
N GLN A 116 12.32 -1.83 -11.95
CA GLN A 116 12.38 -0.47 -11.42
C GLN A 116 10.98 0.13 -11.33
N SER A 117 10.70 0.82 -10.24
CA SER A 117 9.50 1.63 -10.12
C SER A 117 9.73 3.04 -10.66
N ARG A 118 8.65 3.70 -11.03
CA ARG A 118 8.65 5.02 -11.64
C ARG A 118 7.42 5.82 -11.26
N ILE A 119 7.49 7.13 -11.48
CA ILE A 119 6.33 8.03 -11.47
C ILE A 119 6.08 8.52 -12.91
N VAL A 120 4.85 8.37 -13.37
CA VAL A 120 4.42 8.79 -14.72
C VAL A 120 3.37 9.88 -14.57
N ARG A 121 3.55 10.98 -15.27
CA ARG A 121 2.55 12.04 -15.39
C ARG A 121 1.74 11.84 -16.66
N TYR A 122 0.42 11.80 -16.52
CA TYR A 122 -0.55 11.75 -17.61
C TYR A 122 -1.26 13.09 -17.73
N ASP A 123 -1.36 13.63 -18.93
CA ASP A 123 -2.24 14.75 -19.24
C ASP A 123 -3.69 14.23 -19.25
N LEU A 124 -4.57 14.83 -18.46
CA LEU A 124 -5.97 14.40 -18.34
C LEU A 124 -6.84 14.82 -19.53
N ALA A 125 -6.34 15.70 -20.40
CA ALA A 125 -7.06 16.17 -21.59
C ALA A 125 -6.87 15.21 -22.78
N ASP A 126 -5.65 14.70 -23.00
CA ASP A 126 -5.31 13.88 -24.16
C ASP A 126 -4.72 12.50 -23.83
N GLY A 127 -4.45 12.23 -22.55
CA GLY A 127 -3.87 10.96 -22.08
C GLY A 127 -2.36 10.83 -22.32
N GLY A 128 -1.68 11.91 -22.76
CA GLY A 128 -0.24 11.90 -23.01
C GLY A 128 0.57 11.56 -21.75
N ALA A 129 1.48 10.59 -21.85
CA ALA A 129 2.25 10.07 -20.73
C ALA A 129 3.72 10.51 -20.77
N THR A 130 4.26 10.91 -19.63
CA THR A 130 5.67 11.29 -19.46
C THR A 130 6.23 10.68 -18.17
N VAL A 131 7.31 9.90 -18.26
CA VAL A 131 8.02 9.41 -17.07
C VAL A 131 8.80 10.58 -16.46
N ILE A 132 8.52 10.90 -15.19
CA ILE A 132 9.16 12.02 -14.48
C ILE A 132 10.13 11.58 -13.40
N VAL A 133 9.93 10.39 -12.82
CA VAL A 133 10.89 9.70 -11.94
C VAL A 133 11.04 8.28 -12.43
N ASP A 134 12.26 7.79 -12.50
CA ASP A 134 12.57 6.41 -12.89
C ASP A 134 13.70 5.85 -12.02
N GLY A 135 13.91 4.54 -12.08
CA GLY A 135 15.05 3.88 -11.45
C GLY A 135 14.97 3.72 -9.93
N LEU A 136 13.77 3.70 -9.36
CA LEU A 136 13.57 3.29 -7.96
C LEU A 136 13.73 1.76 -7.87
N PRO A 137 14.43 1.21 -6.83
CA PRO A 137 14.64 -0.22 -6.69
C PRO A 137 13.33 -1.01 -6.62
N ASP A 138 13.18 -2.00 -7.46
CA ASP A 138 11.99 -2.86 -7.54
C ASP A 138 12.39 -4.31 -7.86
N GLY A 139 11.41 -5.15 -8.11
CA GLY A 139 11.59 -6.58 -8.40
C GLY A 139 11.28 -7.47 -7.21
N GLY A 140 10.68 -6.89 -6.16
CA GLY A 140 10.40 -7.57 -4.90
C GLY A 140 8.95 -7.49 -4.44
N TRP A 141 8.80 -7.53 -3.13
CA TRP A 141 7.53 -7.67 -2.44
C TRP A 141 6.69 -6.39 -2.47
N HIS A 142 7.30 -5.24 -2.20
CA HIS A 142 6.55 -4.02 -2.00
C HIS A 142 6.69 -3.06 -3.18
N GLU A 143 5.80 -2.12 -3.21
CA GLU A 143 5.46 -1.33 -4.38
C GLU A 143 5.76 0.14 -4.12
N PRO A 144 5.76 1.00 -5.16
CA PRO A 144 5.90 2.43 -4.96
C PRO A 144 4.65 3.00 -4.29
N GLY A 145 4.82 3.79 -3.23
CA GLY A 145 3.77 4.55 -2.54
C GLY A 145 3.64 5.98 -3.02
N GLY A 146 2.49 6.60 -2.84
CA GLY A 146 2.21 7.93 -3.36
C GLY A 146 2.10 7.96 -4.89
N PRO A 147 2.25 9.11 -5.57
CA PRO A 147 2.66 10.38 -5.01
C PRO A 147 1.54 11.15 -4.31
N VAL A 148 1.96 12.14 -3.50
CA VAL A 148 1.10 13.21 -2.99
C VAL A 148 1.82 14.55 -3.09
N PHE A 149 1.08 15.66 -3.02
CA PHE A 149 1.67 16.99 -3.07
C PHE A 149 1.61 17.67 -1.71
N GLY A 150 2.77 18.19 -1.26
CA GLY A 150 2.88 18.91 -0.01
C GLY A 150 2.39 20.36 -0.10
N PRO A 151 2.20 21.02 1.04
CA PRO A 151 1.85 22.44 1.09
C PRO A 151 2.93 23.35 0.51
N ASP A 152 4.16 22.86 0.40
CA ASP A 152 5.30 23.51 -0.25
C ASP A 152 5.27 23.37 -1.80
N GLY A 153 4.28 22.62 -2.33
CA GLY A 153 4.11 22.37 -3.75
C GLY A 153 5.01 21.27 -4.31
N LEU A 154 5.84 20.63 -3.48
CA LEU A 154 6.66 19.49 -3.89
C LEU A 154 5.82 18.21 -3.97
N MET A 155 6.29 17.28 -4.77
CA MET A 155 5.77 15.92 -4.89
C MET A 155 6.49 14.99 -3.91
N TYR A 156 5.75 14.23 -3.12
CA TYR A 156 6.27 13.25 -2.16
C TYR A 156 5.86 11.85 -2.59
N PHE A 157 6.80 10.90 -2.57
CA PHE A 157 6.57 9.53 -3.00
C PHE A 157 7.48 8.55 -2.25
N GLY A 158 7.12 7.28 -2.24
CA GLY A 158 7.84 6.23 -1.54
C GLY A 158 8.15 5.03 -2.43
N GLN A 159 9.01 4.16 -1.94
CA GLN A 159 9.28 2.83 -2.49
C GLN A 159 9.46 1.85 -1.33
N GLY A 160 8.73 0.74 -1.36
CA GLY A 160 8.86 -0.31 -0.37
C GLY A 160 10.08 -1.21 -0.56
N SER A 161 10.23 -2.16 0.35
CA SER A 161 11.34 -3.11 0.34
C SER A 161 11.22 -4.13 -0.80
N VAL A 162 12.37 -4.55 -1.30
CA VAL A 162 12.49 -5.68 -2.23
C VAL A 162 12.24 -6.99 -1.50
N SER A 163 12.84 -7.15 -0.32
CA SER A 163 12.65 -8.32 0.53
C SER A 163 11.39 -8.22 1.38
N GLN A 164 10.95 -9.36 1.88
CA GLN A 164 9.84 -9.44 2.81
C GLN A 164 10.24 -8.97 4.22
N ASN A 165 11.32 -9.51 4.74
CA ASN A 165 11.77 -9.32 6.12
C ASN A 165 13.26 -8.95 6.20
N GLY A 166 13.78 -8.12 5.29
CA GLY A 166 15.15 -7.60 5.34
C GLY A 166 16.20 -8.43 4.60
N VAL A 167 15.85 -9.64 4.15
CA VAL A 167 16.73 -10.53 3.37
C VAL A 167 15.93 -11.11 2.21
N VAL A 168 16.54 -11.17 1.02
CA VAL A 168 15.89 -11.79 -0.15
C VAL A 168 15.89 -13.30 0.00
N LEU A 169 14.70 -13.89 0.09
CA LEU A 169 14.49 -15.30 0.34
C LEU A 169 13.59 -15.91 -0.77
N PRO A 170 13.66 -17.24 -0.99
CA PRO A 170 12.87 -17.90 -2.03
C PRO A 170 11.38 -18.05 -1.68
N GLN A 171 10.99 -17.70 -0.46
CA GLN A 171 9.59 -17.72 -0.06
C GLN A 171 8.84 -16.58 -0.71
N GLY A 172 7.71 -16.94 -1.26
CA GLY A 172 6.82 -16.01 -1.91
C GLY A 172 6.98 -16.01 -3.42
N TYR A 173 5.85 -16.03 -4.05
CA TYR A 173 5.66 -16.03 -5.49
C TYR A 173 5.96 -14.65 -6.14
N ILE A 174 6.33 -13.65 -5.34
CA ILE A 174 6.49 -12.26 -5.78
C ILE A 174 7.92 -12.00 -6.25
N VAL A 175 8.94 -12.56 -5.56
CA VAL A 175 10.32 -12.46 -6.03
C VAL A 175 10.57 -13.62 -6.99
N ASP A 176 10.42 -13.37 -8.28
CA ASP A 176 10.82 -14.33 -9.31
C ASP A 176 12.35 -14.34 -9.40
N LEU A 177 12.99 -15.14 -8.55
CA LEU A 177 14.45 -15.25 -8.50
C LEU A 177 15.07 -15.64 -9.85
N ALA A 178 14.34 -16.33 -10.71
CA ALA A 178 14.83 -16.69 -12.05
C ALA A 178 14.93 -15.47 -12.97
N ARG A 179 14.04 -14.49 -12.79
CA ARG A 179 14.02 -13.24 -13.56
C ARG A 179 14.80 -12.12 -12.90
N HIS A 180 14.85 -12.10 -11.55
CA HIS A 180 15.35 -10.99 -10.74
C HIS A 180 16.53 -11.41 -9.84
N GLN A 181 17.47 -12.17 -10.36
CA GLN A 181 18.62 -12.74 -9.64
C GLN A 181 19.46 -11.73 -8.85
N ARG A 182 19.36 -10.44 -9.17
CA ARG A 182 20.11 -9.36 -8.52
C ARG A 182 19.23 -8.42 -7.70
N ALA A 183 17.93 -8.68 -7.61
CA ALA A 183 17.04 -7.87 -6.80
C ALA A 183 17.43 -8.01 -5.31
N HIS A 184 17.65 -6.90 -4.64
CA HIS A 184 17.94 -6.83 -3.21
C HIS A 184 17.61 -5.45 -2.68
N ASP A 185 17.44 -5.36 -1.37
CA ASP A 185 17.28 -4.06 -0.71
C ASP A 185 18.55 -3.21 -0.79
N VAL A 186 18.36 -1.90 -0.88
CA VAL A 186 19.43 -0.91 -0.97
C VAL A 186 19.22 0.11 0.16
N PRO A 187 20.19 0.32 1.05
CA PRO A 187 20.03 1.25 2.17
C PRO A 187 20.08 2.72 1.72
N GLY A 188 19.42 3.61 2.48
CA GLY A 188 19.42 5.05 2.24
C GLY A 188 20.67 5.78 2.75
N VAL A 189 21.36 5.17 3.72
CA VAL A 189 22.63 5.66 4.29
C VAL A 189 23.63 4.51 4.36
N ASP A 190 24.91 4.82 4.59
CA ASP A 190 25.90 3.79 4.84
C ASP A 190 25.54 2.97 6.08
N VAL A 191 25.52 1.65 5.97
CA VAL A 191 25.27 0.74 7.09
C VAL A 191 26.39 -0.27 7.21
N THR A 192 26.73 -0.65 8.45
CA THR A 192 27.66 -1.74 8.73
C THR A 192 26.89 -3.01 9.04
N LEU A 193 27.24 -4.15 8.44
CA LEU A 193 26.55 -5.42 8.64
C LEU A 193 27.14 -6.20 9.83
N THR A 194 26.27 -6.97 10.51
CA THR A 194 26.68 -7.92 11.55
C THR A 194 27.41 -9.12 10.98
N GLY A 195 27.13 -9.49 9.72
CA GLY A 195 27.55 -10.76 9.11
C GLY A 195 26.59 -11.91 9.37
N ASN A 196 25.41 -11.63 9.98
CA ASN A 196 24.36 -12.63 10.10
C ASN A 196 23.68 -12.87 8.76
N ASP A 197 23.53 -14.14 8.40
CA ASP A 197 22.90 -14.62 7.19
C ASP A 197 21.65 -15.43 7.51
N VAL A 198 20.75 -15.50 6.55
CA VAL A 198 19.59 -16.40 6.63
C VAL A 198 19.81 -17.59 5.70
N ASP A 199 19.69 -18.77 6.29
CA ASP A 199 19.74 -20.04 5.57
C ASP A 199 18.40 -20.35 4.94
N SER A 200 18.37 -20.57 3.63
CA SER A 200 17.14 -20.92 2.93
C SER A 200 17.38 -21.96 1.84
N TYR A 201 16.34 -22.75 1.56
CA TYR A 201 16.38 -23.70 0.44
C TYR A 201 16.52 -22.95 -0.88
N ASP A 202 17.47 -23.38 -1.72
CA ASP A 202 17.65 -22.82 -3.06
C ASP A 202 16.81 -23.57 -4.10
N PRO A 203 15.69 -23.02 -4.57
CA PRO A 203 14.83 -23.66 -5.56
C PRO A 203 15.44 -23.67 -6.97
N THR A 204 16.53 -22.94 -7.18
CA THR A 204 17.22 -22.85 -8.48
C THR A 204 18.36 -23.86 -8.61
N ALA A 205 18.80 -24.46 -7.50
CA ALA A 205 19.86 -25.47 -7.49
C ALA A 205 19.36 -26.82 -8.04
N PRO A 206 20.22 -27.60 -8.75
CA PRO A 206 19.83 -28.89 -9.31
C PRO A 206 19.69 -30.02 -8.27
N TYR A 207 20.12 -29.80 -7.02
CA TYR A 207 19.94 -30.71 -5.87
C TYR A 207 19.52 -29.91 -4.64
N PRO A 208 19.04 -30.57 -3.56
CA PRO A 208 18.80 -29.91 -2.28
C PRO A 208 20.06 -29.15 -1.84
N PHE A 209 19.99 -27.87 -1.86
CA PHE A 209 21.07 -26.96 -1.47
C PHE A 209 20.47 -25.82 -0.64
N TYR A 210 21.23 -25.36 0.35
CA TYR A 210 20.88 -24.19 1.14
C TYR A 210 21.76 -23.02 0.75
N ALA A 211 21.14 -21.91 0.44
CA ALA A 211 21.81 -20.64 0.21
C ALA A 211 21.92 -19.88 1.52
N HIS A 212 22.99 -19.13 1.70
CA HIS A 212 23.20 -18.18 2.80
C HIS A 212 23.05 -16.79 2.22
N THR A 213 22.09 -16.01 2.72
CA THR A 213 21.81 -14.68 2.18
C THR A 213 21.87 -13.64 3.28
N GLY A 214 22.69 -12.61 3.09
CA GLY A 214 22.80 -11.47 3.99
C GLY A 214 21.84 -10.34 3.64
N ALA A 215 21.71 -9.37 4.57
CA ALA A 215 20.97 -8.15 4.32
C ALA A 215 21.61 -7.32 3.20
N PHE A 216 20.80 -6.64 2.41
CA PHE A 216 21.25 -5.80 1.29
C PHE A 216 22.10 -6.54 0.25
N LYS A 217 21.85 -7.84 0.11
CA LYS A 217 22.53 -8.73 -0.82
C LYS A 217 21.54 -9.45 -1.73
N PRO A 218 21.95 -9.76 -2.97
CA PRO A 218 21.20 -10.70 -3.81
C PRO A 218 21.09 -12.08 -3.16
N PHE A 219 20.05 -12.83 -3.51
CA PHE A 219 19.86 -14.19 -3.03
C PHE A 219 21.12 -15.06 -3.20
N GLY A 220 21.50 -15.76 -2.14
CA GLY A 220 22.67 -16.64 -2.10
C GLY A 220 24.01 -15.92 -1.94
N VAL A 221 24.00 -14.62 -1.66
CA VAL A 221 25.24 -13.86 -1.36
C VAL A 221 25.28 -13.55 0.14
N PRO A 222 26.25 -14.11 0.88
CA PRO A 222 26.40 -13.87 2.31
C PRO A 222 26.90 -12.46 2.61
N ALA A 223 26.68 -12.03 3.85
CA ALA A 223 27.25 -10.81 4.42
C ALA A 223 28.52 -11.13 5.21
N GLU A 224 29.49 -10.22 5.18
CA GLU A 224 30.69 -10.34 6.01
C GLU A 224 30.55 -9.47 7.27
N PRO A 225 31.01 -9.95 8.45
CA PRO A 225 31.03 -9.13 9.66
C PRO A 225 31.84 -7.84 9.48
N GLY A 226 31.21 -6.69 9.76
CA GLY A 226 31.82 -5.37 9.61
C GLY A 226 31.86 -4.86 8.15
N GLU A 227 31.22 -5.54 7.22
CA GLU A 227 31.06 -5.05 5.85
C GLU A 227 30.21 -3.78 5.84
N VAL A 228 30.68 -2.76 5.09
CA VAL A 228 29.95 -1.51 4.91
C VAL A 228 29.23 -1.53 3.57
N VAL A 229 27.89 -1.49 3.60
CA VAL A 229 27.06 -1.29 2.43
C VAL A 229 26.78 0.21 2.27
N ARG A 230 27.09 0.74 1.09
CA ARG A 230 26.92 2.16 0.80
C ARG A 230 25.48 2.54 0.58
N GLY A 231 25.05 3.62 1.22
CA GLY A 231 23.76 4.23 1.01
C GLY A 231 23.63 4.84 -0.40
N GLN A 232 22.40 4.83 -0.91
CA GLN A 232 22.09 5.38 -2.22
C GLN A 232 20.89 6.32 -2.14
N LEU A 233 20.90 7.39 -2.93
CA LEU A 233 19.76 8.30 -3.02
C LEU A 233 18.48 7.55 -3.43
N LYS A 234 18.54 6.68 -4.44
CA LYS A 234 17.45 5.80 -4.82
C LYS A 234 17.61 4.45 -4.12
N CYS A 235 17.13 4.39 -2.88
CA CYS A 235 17.17 3.21 -2.02
C CYS A 235 15.84 2.44 -2.07
N SER A 236 15.76 1.26 -1.48
CA SER A 236 14.50 0.65 -1.07
C SER A 236 14.06 1.23 0.29
N THR A 237 12.79 1.07 0.65
CA THR A 237 12.22 1.55 1.92
C THR A 237 12.33 3.07 2.14
N GLY A 238 12.45 3.82 1.03
CA GLY A 238 12.67 5.26 1.05
C GLY A 238 11.41 6.09 0.83
N ILE A 239 11.45 7.33 1.34
CA ILE A 239 10.48 8.39 1.01
C ILE A 239 11.27 9.59 0.51
N TRP A 240 10.86 10.11 -0.63
CA TRP A 240 11.50 11.25 -1.31
C TRP A 240 10.53 12.39 -1.49
N ARG A 241 11.10 13.57 -1.71
CA ARG A 241 10.42 14.71 -2.32
C ARG A 241 11.15 15.17 -3.57
N ALA A 242 10.43 15.79 -4.49
CA ALA A 242 10.97 16.34 -5.74
C ALA A 242 10.05 17.44 -6.24
N HIS A 243 10.51 18.24 -7.21
CA HIS A 243 9.59 19.09 -7.98
C HIS A 243 8.59 18.25 -8.78
N PRO A 244 7.41 18.80 -9.15
CA PRO A 244 6.40 18.07 -9.92
C PRO A 244 6.87 17.56 -11.29
N ASP A 245 7.96 18.07 -11.82
CA ASP A 245 8.61 17.59 -13.04
C ASP A 245 9.64 16.47 -12.79
N GLY A 246 9.81 16.05 -11.53
CA GLY A 246 10.74 15.01 -11.10
C GLY A 246 12.18 15.48 -10.87
N SER A 247 12.47 16.80 -11.01
CA SER A 247 13.79 17.35 -10.70
C SER A 247 14.03 17.48 -9.20
N ASP A 248 15.31 17.59 -8.82
CA ASP A 248 15.79 17.84 -7.45
C ASP A 248 15.25 16.82 -6.42
N ILE A 249 15.41 15.52 -6.73
CA ILE A 249 14.99 14.42 -5.84
C ILE A 249 15.84 14.42 -4.58
N GLU A 250 15.18 14.42 -3.42
CA GLU A 250 15.81 14.37 -2.10
C GLU A 250 15.21 13.22 -1.29
N LEU A 251 16.07 12.40 -0.65
CA LEU A 251 15.66 11.37 0.31
C LEU A 251 15.42 12.03 1.67
N ILE A 252 14.19 11.95 2.19
CA ILE A 252 13.82 12.55 3.48
C ILE A 252 13.67 11.51 4.60
N ALA A 253 13.32 10.26 4.24
CA ALA A 253 13.19 9.16 5.18
C ALA A 253 13.55 7.84 4.50
N TRP A 254 13.97 6.85 5.30
CA TRP A 254 14.20 5.48 4.85
C TRP A 254 13.91 4.49 5.98
N GLY A 255 13.86 3.18 5.65
CA GLY A 255 13.50 2.17 6.64
C GLY A 255 11.99 2.07 6.89
N VAL A 256 11.15 2.65 6.03
CA VAL A 256 9.70 2.40 5.98
C VAL A 256 9.48 1.19 5.07
N ARG A 257 9.07 0.06 5.63
CA ARG A 257 9.06 -1.23 4.92
C ARG A 257 8.16 -1.22 3.68
N ASN A 258 6.96 -0.69 3.80
CA ASN A 258 5.98 -0.59 2.72
C ASN A 258 5.20 0.74 2.81
N PRO A 259 5.82 1.87 2.43
CA PRO A 259 5.15 3.18 2.46
C PRO A 259 4.03 3.20 1.41
N TYR A 260 2.85 2.65 1.76
CA TYR A 260 1.77 2.42 0.80
C TYR A 260 0.96 3.70 0.56
N GLY A 261 0.11 4.09 1.49
CA GLY A 261 -0.70 5.30 1.42
C GLY A 261 0.03 6.51 2.01
N MET A 262 -0.21 7.68 1.43
CA MET A 262 0.38 8.94 1.87
C MET A 262 -0.66 10.05 1.84
N VAL A 263 -0.64 10.95 2.84
CA VAL A 263 -1.47 12.15 2.86
C VAL A 263 -0.84 13.27 3.66
N PHE A 264 -0.96 14.50 3.19
CA PHE A 264 -0.74 15.69 4.01
C PHE A 264 -2.02 16.08 4.73
N ALA A 265 -1.97 16.20 6.05
CA ALA A 265 -3.06 16.72 6.83
C ALA A 265 -3.10 18.25 6.82
N GLU A 266 -4.14 18.86 7.41
CA GLU A 266 -4.33 20.32 7.43
C GLU A 266 -3.26 21.06 8.24
N ASP A 267 -2.57 20.37 9.15
CA ASP A 267 -1.44 20.89 9.93
C ASP A 267 -0.12 20.92 9.13
N GLY A 268 -0.12 20.36 7.90
CA GLY A 268 1.06 20.27 7.03
C GLY A 268 1.95 19.05 7.29
N GLU A 269 1.55 18.16 8.20
CA GLU A 269 2.26 16.92 8.49
C GLU A 269 1.96 15.84 7.45
N LEU A 270 2.98 15.07 7.09
CA LEU A 270 2.85 13.92 6.18
C LEU A 270 2.60 12.64 6.97
N TYR A 271 1.48 11.98 6.71
CA TYR A 271 1.14 10.67 7.28
C TYR A 271 1.30 9.58 6.23
N VAL A 272 1.85 8.43 6.66
CA VAL A 272 2.16 7.31 5.76
C VAL A 272 1.74 6.01 6.42
N THR A 273 0.98 5.18 5.70
CA THR A 273 0.70 3.79 6.12
C THR A 273 1.88 2.89 5.80
N ASP A 274 2.15 1.96 6.68
CA ASP A 274 3.24 0.98 6.55
C ASP A 274 2.77 -0.38 7.09
N ASN A 275 3.06 -1.45 6.36
CA ASN A 275 2.65 -2.79 6.75
C ASN A 275 3.72 -3.49 7.58
N ASP A 276 3.26 -4.43 8.38
CA ASP A 276 4.01 -5.30 9.27
C ASP A 276 5.01 -6.23 8.54
N TYR A 277 5.90 -6.86 9.31
CA TYR A 277 6.68 -8.01 8.83
C TYR A 277 5.81 -9.26 8.74
N GLU A 278 6.23 -10.20 7.91
CA GLU A 278 5.52 -11.46 7.73
C GLU A 278 5.94 -12.52 8.76
N GLU A 279 4.97 -13.27 9.30
CA GLU A 279 5.21 -14.38 10.23
C GLU A 279 5.55 -15.70 9.52
N THR A 280 5.93 -15.64 8.26
CA THR A 280 6.29 -16.79 7.43
C THR A 280 7.67 -16.64 6.82
N GLY A 281 8.21 -17.77 6.34
CA GLY A 281 9.55 -17.80 5.73
C GLY A 281 10.68 -18.06 6.71
N ASP A 282 11.92 -18.06 6.18
CA ASP A 282 13.11 -18.46 6.96
C ASP A 282 13.60 -17.35 7.91
N ARG A 283 13.14 -16.09 7.74
CA ARG A 283 13.29 -14.99 8.70
C ARG A 283 11.92 -14.46 9.10
N ALA A 284 11.09 -15.30 9.70
CA ALA A 284 9.77 -14.92 10.19
C ALA A 284 9.86 -13.99 11.40
N ILE A 285 8.99 -12.97 11.44
CA ILE A 285 8.87 -12.00 12.54
C ILE A 285 7.40 -11.93 12.91
N ALA A 286 7.09 -12.29 14.17
CA ALA A 286 5.71 -12.37 14.64
C ALA A 286 5.27 -11.08 15.33
N ASN A 287 3.96 -10.85 15.34
CA ASN A 287 3.34 -9.76 16.11
C ASN A 287 3.87 -8.36 15.81
N ASP A 288 4.45 -8.11 14.64
CA ASP A 288 4.77 -6.76 14.21
C ASP A 288 3.47 -6.03 13.85
N PRO A 289 3.11 -4.90 14.47
CA PRO A 289 1.87 -4.20 14.13
C PRO A 289 1.98 -3.48 12.80
N ASP A 290 0.88 -3.45 12.03
CA ASP A 290 0.69 -2.44 10.99
C ASP A 290 0.65 -1.05 11.62
N ARG A 291 1.01 0.02 10.87
CA ARG A 291 1.19 1.34 11.48
C ARG A 291 0.95 2.51 10.55
N VAL A 292 0.68 3.65 11.17
CA VAL A 292 0.72 4.96 10.52
C VAL A 292 1.87 5.77 11.09
N TRP A 293 2.81 6.14 10.23
CA TRP A 293 3.91 7.03 10.57
C TRP A 293 3.54 8.49 10.33
N ARG A 294 4.12 9.38 11.14
CA ARG A 294 4.27 10.80 10.80
C ARG A 294 5.70 11.00 10.30
N ILE A 295 5.82 11.47 9.08
CA ILE A 295 7.13 11.76 8.47
C ILE A 295 7.42 13.25 8.65
N ASP A 296 8.52 13.55 9.35
CA ASP A 296 8.99 14.92 9.52
C ASP A 296 9.61 15.42 8.21
N ALA A 297 8.75 15.88 7.31
CA ALA A 297 9.18 16.42 6.03
C ALA A 297 9.95 17.74 6.14
N ALA A 298 9.83 18.43 7.29
CA ALA A 298 10.51 19.69 7.56
C ALA A 298 11.88 19.49 8.23
N ARG A 299 12.25 18.28 8.66
CA ARG A 299 13.53 17.98 9.35
C ARG A 299 14.75 18.48 8.58
N THR A 300 14.69 18.38 7.23
CA THR A 300 15.72 18.97 6.36
C THR A 300 15.03 19.90 5.38
N PRO A 301 15.31 21.23 5.38
CA PRO A 301 14.79 22.13 4.38
C PRO A 301 15.15 21.71 2.95
N HIS A 302 14.27 21.95 1.98
CA HIS A 302 14.53 21.60 0.59
C HIS A 302 15.79 22.34 0.08
N GLY A 303 16.66 21.59 -0.61
CA GLY A 303 17.94 22.07 -1.11
C GLY A 303 19.10 21.99 -0.09
N GLU A 304 18.85 21.53 1.15
CA GLU A 304 19.88 21.30 2.15
C GLU A 304 20.21 19.80 2.28
N VAL A 305 21.48 19.48 2.56
CA VAL A 305 21.91 18.10 2.79
C VAL A 305 21.71 17.75 4.27
N GLY A 306 20.77 16.84 4.52
CA GLY A 306 20.51 16.30 5.85
C GLY A 306 20.63 14.78 5.88
N THR A 307 20.65 14.19 7.09
CA THR A 307 20.57 12.75 7.26
C THR A 307 19.08 12.35 7.24
N PRO A 308 18.64 11.47 6.31
CA PRO A 308 17.26 11.02 6.28
C PRO A 308 16.90 10.28 7.57
N ALA A 309 15.67 10.48 8.05
CA ALA A 309 15.17 9.80 9.23
C ALA A 309 15.03 8.29 8.98
N TRP A 310 15.40 7.45 9.95
CA TRP A 310 15.27 5.99 9.85
C TRP A 310 14.05 5.48 10.63
N TYR A 311 13.22 4.68 9.98
CA TYR A 311 11.94 4.17 10.51
C TYR A 311 11.99 2.69 10.92
N GLY A 312 13.17 2.07 10.96
CA GLY A 312 13.40 0.80 11.65
C GLY A 312 13.71 -0.41 10.76
N PHE A 313 13.20 -0.48 9.51
CA PHE A 313 13.51 -1.62 8.66
C PHE A 313 15.03 -1.70 8.34
N PRO A 314 15.67 -2.90 8.46
CA PRO A 314 15.05 -4.22 8.65
C PRO A 314 15.12 -4.78 10.09
N ASP A 315 15.49 -4.00 11.09
CA ASP A 315 15.86 -4.51 12.42
C ASP A 315 14.95 -4.06 13.57
N LEU A 316 14.04 -3.09 13.34
CA LEU A 316 13.01 -2.71 14.32
C LEU A 316 11.61 -2.97 13.77
N CYS A 317 10.71 -3.36 14.67
CA CYS A 317 9.27 -3.46 14.45
C CYS A 317 8.56 -2.11 14.61
N GLY A 318 7.29 -2.02 14.22
CA GLY A 318 6.51 -0.79 14.30
C GLY A 318 6.31 -0.24 15.71
N ASP A 319 6.40 -1.10 16.73
CA ASP A 319 6.38 -0.74 18.15
C ASP A 319 7.74 -0.22 18.67
N GLY A 320 8.77 -0.18 17.83
CA GLY A 320 10.12 0.25 18.14
C GLY A 320 10.98 -0.80 18.84
N LEU A 321 10.46 -2.01 19.06
CA LEU A 321 11.23 -3.12 19.58
C LEU A 321 12.05 -3.79 18.46
N PRO A 322 13.24 -4.32 18.79
CA PRO A 322 14.03 -5.04 17.79
C PRO A 322 13.34 -6.35 17.35
N VAL A 323 13.51 -6.74 16.10
CA VAL A 323 12.91 -7.96 15.53
C VAL A 323 13.31 -9.25 16.26
N TRP A 324 14.41 -9.23 17.02
CA TRP A 324 14.85 -10.35 17.87
C TRP A 324 14.28 -10.28 19.30
N HIS A 325 13.42 -9.31 19.61
CA HIS A 325 12.74 -9.25 20.90
C HIS A 325 11.80 -10.44 21.08
N GLU A 326 11.60 -10.92 22.32
CA GLU A 326 10.79 -12.11 22.62
C GLU A 326 9.34 -12.00 22.15
N SER A 327 8.75 -10.78 22.14
CA SER A 327 7.40 -10.54 21.62
C SER A 327 7.27 -10.79 20.11
N HIS A 328 8.37 -10.69 19.36
CA HIS A 328 8.40 -10.87 17.91
C HIS A 328 8.92 -12.25 17.50
N ARG A 329 9.05 -13.14 18.46
CA ARG A 329 9.48 -14.51 18.20
C ARG A 329 8.38 -15.30 17.47
N PRO A 330 8.67 -15.87 16.29
CA PRO A 330 7.71 -16.67 15.57
C PRO A 330 7.38 -17.96 16.34
N ALA A 331 6.14 -18.45 16.17
CA ALA A 331 5.70 -19.71 16.80
C ALA A 331 6.51 -20.92 16.33
N ARG A 332 7.09 -20.84 15.15
CA ARG A 332 7.96 -21.86 14.53
C ARG A 332 9.20 -21.20 13.95
N GLY A 333 10.32 -21.91 14.00
CA GLY A 333 11.59 -21.41 13.47
C GLY A 333 12.47 -20.77 14.55
N ARG A 334 13.48 -20.04 14.08
CA ARG A 334 14.42 -19.30 14.93
C ARG A 334 13.95 -17.85 15.05
N PRO A 335 14.24 -17.16 16.17
CA PRO A 335 14.09 -15.71 16.23
C PRO A 335 14.90 -15.06 15.10
N ALA A 336 14.38 -13.96 14.54
CA ALA A 336 15.14 -13.15 13.61
C ALA A 336 16.40 -12.60 14.32
N GLU A 337 17.51 -12.54 13.58
CA GLU A 337 18.78 -12.00 14.08
C GLU A 337 18.97 -10.57 13.58
N GLN A 338 19.77 -9.79 14.31
CA GLN A 338 20.18 -8.43 13.92
C GLN A 338 20.99 -8.46 12.62
N LEU A 339 20.69 -7.58 11.70
CA LEU A 339 21.36 -7.49 10.39
C LEU A 339 22.32 -6.31 10.31
N ILE A 340 21.93 -5.15 10.86
CA ILE A 340 22.76 -3.93 10.91
C ILE A 340 23.51 -3.93 12.23
N ALA A 341 24.84 -3.78 12.20
CA ALA A 341 25.67 -3.71 13.39
C ALA A 341 25.44 -2.43 14.20
N ASP A 342 25.69 -2.52 15.49
CA ASP A 342 25.62 -1.35 16.38
C ASP A 342 26.73 -0.33 16.08
N PRO A 343 26.48 0.99 16.28
CA PRO A 343 25.16 1.52 16.65
C PRO A 343 24.19 1.49 15.48
N LEU A 344 22.94 1.10 15.75
CA LEU A 344 21.87 1.24 14.77
C LEU A 344 21.71 2.70 14.34
N PRO A 345 21.20 2.99 13.12
CA PRO A 345 20.81 4.35 12.76
C PRO A 345 19.81 4.93 13.78
N GLU A 346 19.83 6.27 13.95
CA GLU A 346 18.90 6.93 14.86
C GLU A 346 17.45 6.69 14.42
N TRP A 347 16.66 6.03 15.28
CA TRP A 347 15.25 5.76 15.02
C TRP A 347 14.42 7.04 15.07
N ALA A 348 13.54 7.22 14.10
CA ALA A 348 12.72 8.41 13.96
C ALA A 348 11.66 8.60 15.05
N GLY A 349 11.39 7.56 15.83
CA GLY A 349 10.44 7.59 16.94
C GLY A 349 9.16 6.77 16.66
N PRO A 350 8.21 6.78 17.61
CA PRO A 350 7.05 5.91 17.56
C PRO A 350 6.09 6.27 16.44
N ALA A 351 5.35 5.28 15.95
CA ALA A 351 4.23 5.47 15.05
C ALA A 351 3.10 6.27 15.75
N VAL A 352 2.32 6.97 14.96
CA VAL A 352 1.13 7.70 15.43
C VAL A 352 0.05 6.73 15.88
N TRP A 353 -0.07 5.62 15.17
CA TRP A 353 -1.04 4.58 15.45
C TRP A 353 -0.48 3.22 15.06
N LEU A 354 -0.77 2.23 15.90
CA LEU A 354 -0.47 0.82 15.69
C LEU A 354 -1.77 0.05 15.54
N GLU A 355 -1.87 -0.76 14.50
CA GLU A 355 -2.99 -1.66 14.24
C GLU A 355 -2.56 -3.13 14.42
N GLN A 356 -3.52 -4.03 14.49
CA GLN A 356 -3.27 -5.47 14.54
C GLN A 356 -2.40 -5.91 13.36
N PRO A 357 -1.46 -6.85 13.58
CA PRO A 357 -0.68 -7.44 12.51
C PRO A 357 -1.58 -7.95 11.38
N HIS A 358 -1.09 -7.87 10.16
CA HIS A 358 -1.74 -8.40 8.96
C HIS A 358 -3.08 -7.72 8.58
N SER A 359 -3.39 -6.53 9.12
CA SER A 359 -4.54 -5.75 8.69
C SER A 359 -4.37 -5.15 7.30
N ALA A 360 -3.12 -5.05 6.83
CA ALA A 360 -2.70 -4.56 5.54
C ALA A 360 -3.22 -3.14 5.27
N LEU A 361 -2.69 -2.16 6.00
CA LEU A 361 -3.01 -0.74 5.83
C LEU A 361 -2.64 -0.29 4.41
N CYS A 362 -3.62 0.27 3.71
CA CYS A 362 -3.48 0.73 2.34
C CYS A 362 -3.62 2.25 2.24
N GLY A 363 -4.42 2.75 1.30
CA GLY A 363 -4.61 4.18 1.10
C GLY A 363 -5.26 4.86 2.30
N LEU A 364 -4.95 6.13 2.46
CA LEU A 364 -5.55 6.97 3.49
C LEU A 364 -5.85 8.36 2.95
N ASP A 365 -6.78 9.05 3.61
CA ASP A 365 -6.99 10.50 3.44
C ASP A 365 -7.42 11.13 4.76
N VAL A 366 -7.37 12.45 4.82
CA VAL A 366 -7.85 13.22 5.96
C VAL A 366 -9.23 13.80 5.66
N SER A 367 -10.16 13.64 6.59
CA SER A 367 -11.46 14.31 6.47
C SER A 367 -11.30 15.80 6.72
N ARG A 368 -11.61 16.65 5.71
CA ARG A 368 -11.49 18.12 5.76
C ARG A 368 -12.82 18.82 5.96
N SER A 369 -13.94 18.07 5.92
CA SER A 369 -15.29 18.62 5.99
C SER A 369 -15.89 18.57 7.40
N ASP A 370 -16.26 19.72 7.95
CA ASP A 370 -17.04 19.78 9.19
C ASP A 370 -18.42 19.13 9.03
N ALA A 371 -19.02 19.23 7.84
CA ALA A 371 -20.31 18.62 7.54
C ALA A 371 -20.24 17.08 7.59
N PHE A 372 -19.12 16.48 7.24
CA PHE A 372 -18.90 15.05 7.38
C PHE A 372 -18.76 14.63 8.85
N GLY A 373 -18.21 15.51 9.72
CA GLY A 373 -18.18 15.31 11.17
C GLY A 373 -16.96 14.55 11.71
N LEU A 374 -15.98 14.28 10.87
CA LEU A 374 -14.71 13.63 11.23
C LEU A 374 -13.49 14.50 10.88
N ARG A 375 -13.66 15.84 10.87
CA ARG A 375 -12.60 16.76 10.48
C ARG A 375 -11.30 16.50 11.25
N GLY A 376 -10.18 16.43 10.53
CA GLY A 376 -8.86 16.17 11.08
C GLY A 376 -8.55 14.70 11.38
N ARG A 377 -9.54 13.80 11.25
CA ARG A 377 -9.32 12.35 11.37
C ARG A 377 -8.71 11.80 10.07
N LEU A 378 -7.75 10.92 10.22
CA LEU A 378 -7.26 10.08 9.13
C LEU A 378 -8.27 8.94 8.93
N LEU A 379 -8.75 8.79 7.71
CA LEU A 379 -9.50 7.62 7.29
C LEU A 379 -8.52 6.66 6.62
N VAL A 380 -8.37 5.47 7.16
CA VAL A 380 -7.39 4.47 6.72
C VAL A 380 -8.12 3.25 6.18
N ALA A 381 -7.83 2.88 4.94
CA ALA A 381 -8.33 1.65 4.34
C ALA A 381 -7.47 0.46 4.78
N GLU A 382 -8.09 -0.59 5.30
CA GLU A 382 -7.47 -1.85 5.65
C GLU A 382 -7.90 -2.92 4.63
N TRP A 383 -6.95 -3.33 3.79
CA TRP A 383 -7.20 -4.31 2.72
C TRP A 383 -7.51 -5.70 3.29
N GLY A 384 -6.97 -6.00 4.46
CA GLY A 384 -7.19 -7.22 5.19
C GLY A 384 -6.15 -8.30 4.94
N THR A 385 -6.13 -9.25 5.83
CA THR A 385 -5.12 -10.30 5.90
C THR A 385 -5.01 -11.18 4.66
N LEU A 386 -3.81 -11.70 4.41
CA LEU A 386 -3.54 -12.84 3.52
C LEU A 386 -3.40 -14.15 4.29
N ALA A 387 -3.82 -14.22 5.55
CA ALA A 387 -3.87 -15.49 6.27
C ALA A 387 -4.81 -16.49 5.54
N PRO A 388 -4.47 -17.76 5.47
CA PRO A 388 -3.36 -18.44 6.15
C PRO A 388 -2.01 -18.42 5.38
N MET A 389 -1.85 -17.62 4.34
CA MET A 389 -0.62 -17.58 3.54
C MET A 389 0.52 -16.84 4.24
N ASN A 390 0.23 -15.70 4.90
CA ASN A 390 1.21 -14.84 5.56
C ASN A 390 1.25 -15.02 7.09
N SER A 391 0.23 -15.62 7.69
CA SER A 391 0.19 -16.01 9.09
C SER A 391 -0.40 -17.39 9.27
N PRO A 392 0.17 -18.23 10.16
CA PRO A 392 -0.39 -19.54 10.48
C PRO A 392 -1.49 -19.50 11.55
N ARG A 393 -1.91 -18.32 12.01
CA ARG A 393 -2.84 -18.13 13.14
C ARG A 393 -4.27 -18.01 12.67
N GLU A 394 -5.19 -18.69 13.35
CA GLU A 394 -6.62 -18.60 13.06
C GLU A 394 -7.20 -17.23 13.46
N GLU A 395 -6.67 -16.60 14.51
CA GLU A 395 -7.09 -15.28 14.97
C GLU A 395 -6.83 -14.17 13.95
N ASP A 396 -5.89 -14.36 13.03
CA ASP A 396 -5.55 -13.37 12.03
C ASP A 396 -6.47 -13.40 10.80
N LEU A 397 -7.36 -14.38 10.67
CA LEU A 397 -8.21 -14.58 9.49
C LEU A 397 -9.19 -13.42 9.21
N ASP A 398 -9.51 -12.66 10.24
CA ASP A 398 -10.51 -11.58 10.19
C ASP A 398 -9.89 -10.17 10.32
N HIS A 399 -8.55 -10.05 10.35
CA HIS A 399 -7.89 -8.77 10.50
C HIS A 399 -8.04 -7.90 9.25
N GLY A 400 -8.36 -6.62 9.45
CA GLY A 400 -8.59 -5.67 8.36
C GLY A 400 -10.01 -5.71 7.79
N PHE A 401 -10.16 -5.61 6.48
CA PHE A 401 -11.42 -5.59 5.72
C PHE A 401 -12.37 -4.47 6.13
N ARG A 402 -11.83 -3.28 6.40
CA ARG A 402 -12.59 -2.14 6.93
C ARG A 402 -11.93 -0.80 6.63
N VAL A 403 -12.63 0.28 6.95
CA VAL A 403 -12.04 1.62 7.05
C VAL A 403 -12.09 2.04 8.50
N VAL A 404 -11.00 2.60 9.01
CA VAL A 404 -10.84 3.07 10.38
C VAL A 404 -10.65 4.58 10.39
N ALA A 405 -11.22 5.26 11.37
CA ALA A 405 -11.01 6.68 11.62
C ALA A 405 -10.02 6.85 12.77
N VAL A 406 -8.84 7.38 12.48
CA VAL A 406 -7.73 7.58 13.43
C VAL A 406 -7.60 9.04 13.81
N ASP A 407 -7.45 9.33 15.08
CA ASP A 407 -7.07 10.63 15.59
C ASP A 407 -5.53 10.75 15.60
N PRO A 408 -4.93 11.54 14.71
CA PRO A 408 -3.47 11.59 14.65
C PRO A 408 -2.83 12.27 15.87
N ALA A 409 -3.59 13.03 16.64
CA ALA A 409 -3.08 13.70 17.85
C ALA A 409 -2.97 12.76 19.06
N THR A 410 -3.86 11.76 19.15
CA THR A 410 -3.94 10.85 20.30
C THR A 410 -3.60 9.41 19.97
N GLY A 411 -3.56 9.04 18.69
CA GLY A 411 -3.43 7.66 18.22
C GLY A 411 -4.67 6.80 18.48
N SER A 412 -5.79 7.40 18.92
CA SER A 412 -7.04 6.65 19.10
C SER A 412 -7.68 6.36 17.75
N ALA A 413 -8.23 5.17 17.60
CA ALA A 413 -8.85 4.72 16.36
C ALA A 413 -10.21 4.07 16.61
N GLU A 414 -11.14 4.27 15.68
CA GLU A 414 -12.49 3.69 15.73
C GLU A 414 -12.86 3.11 14.36
N PRO A 415 -13.47 1.91 14.29
CA PRO A 415 -14.00 1.39 13.05
C PRO A 415 -15.03 2.37 12.46
N PHE A 416 -14.87 2.69 11.17
CA PHE A 416 -15.77 3.64 10.48
C PHE A 416 -16.68 2.94 9.47
N MET A 417 -16.12 2.10 8.59
CA MET A 417 -16.89 1.34 7.60
C MET A 417 -16.51 -0.13 7.70
N THR A 418 -17.44 -0.99 8.05
CA THR A 418 -17.19 -2.42 8.30
C THR A 418 -18.32 -3.28 7.72
N ASN A 419 -18.12 -4.60 7.70
CA ASN A 419 -19.19 -5.57 7.49
C ASN A 419 -19.88 -5.93 8.81
N ARG A 420 -21.09 -6.50 8.74
CA ARG A 420 -21.81 -7.04 9.93
C ARG A 420 -21.07 -8.21 10.56
N HIS A 421 -20.34 -8.96 9.77
CA HIS A 421 -19.49 -10.06 10.21
C HIS A 421 -18.05 -9.75 9.84
N PRO A 422 -17.08 -10.07 10.68
CA PRO A 422 -15.66 -9.90 10.37
C PRO A 422 -15.27 -10.58 9.05
N GLY A 423 -14.25 -10.04 8.37
CA GLY A 423 -13.76 -10.56 7.11
C GLY A 423 -14.49 -10.01 5.87
N PRO A 424 -14.10 -10.45 4.66
CA PRO A 424 -14.64 -9.93 3.40
C PRO A 424 -16.09 -10.40 3.18
N ALA A 425 -16.91 -9.58 2.52
CA ALA A 425 -18.33 -9.81 2.31
C ALA A 425 -18.61 -11.15 1.62
N SER A 426 -17.80 -11.54 0.63
CA SER A 426 -17.94 -12.80 -0.11
C SER A 426 -17.78 -14.04 0.78
N ALA A 427 -16.91 -14.01 1.78
CA ALA A 427 -16.73 -15.12 2.73
C ALA A 427 -17.96 -15.32 3.63
N ASN A 428 -18.69 -14.24 3.87
CA ASN A 428 -19.88 -14.23 4.75
C ASN A 428 -21.20 -14.32 3.95
N GLY A 429 -21.15 -14.37 2.62
CA GLY A 429 -22.33 -14.37 1.76
C GLY A 429 -23.16 -13.10 1.83
N SER A 430 -22.54 -11.97 2.23
CA SER A 430 -23.15 -10.64 2.33
C SER A 430 -22.84 -9.77 1.10
N GLY A 431 -23.41 -8.57 1.05
CA GLY A 431 -23.26 -7.61 -0.04
C GLY A 431 -22.44 -6.38 0.33
N GLY A 432 -21.67 -6.43 1.41
CA GLY A 432 -20.83 -5.34 1.90
C GLY A 432 -19.49 -5.18 1.18
N ILE A 433 -18.48 -4.78 1.94
CA ILE A 433 -17.12 -4.51 1.44
C ILE A 433 -16.28 -5.78 1.39
N GLU A 434 -15.39 -5.84 0.41
CA GLU A 434 -14.43 -6.95 0.25
C GLU A 434 -13.07 -6.58 0.84
N ARG A 435 -12.32 -5.71 0.16
CA ARG A 435 -10.95 -5.33 0.50
C ARG A 435 -10.73 -3.84 0.20
N PRO A 436 -11.05 -2.95 1.13
CA PRO A 436 -10.81 -1.52 0.95
C PRO A 436 -9.33 -1.23 0.66
N VAL A 437 -9.05 -0.54 -0.44
CA VAL A 437 -7.67 -0.29 -0.89
C VAL A 437 -7.31 1.20 -0.87
N ASP A 438 -8.30 2.08 -0.99
CA ASP A 438 -8.07 3.52 -0.91
C ASP A 438 -9.31 4.25 -0.38
N VAL A 439 -9.11 5.43 0.18
CA VAL A 439 -10.15 6.32 0.68
C VAL A 439 -9.83 7.75 0.32
N LYS A 440 -10.82 8.53 -0.14
CA LYS A 440 -10.64 9.95 -0.48
C LYS A 440 -11.83 10.79 -0.02
N ALA A 441 -11.51 11.90 0.64
CA ALA A 441 -12.47 12.94 0.92
C ALA A 441 -12.78 13.73 -0.36
N ALA A 442 -14.07 14.00 -0.59
CA ALA A 442 -14.53 14.74 -1.75
C ALA A 442 -14.89 16.19 -1.42
N PRO A 443 -14.86 17.12 -2.41
CA PRO A 443 -15.19 18.53 -2.20
C PRO A 443 -16.62 18.77 -1.70
N ASP A 444 -17.56 17.89 -2.03
CA ASP A 444 -18.94 17.95 -1.58
C ASP A 444 -19.13 17.49 -0.11
N GLY A 445 -18.05 17.13 0.56
CA GLY A 445 -18.05 16.66 1.94
C GLY A 445 -18.40 15.19 2.10
N SER A 446 -18.53 14.43 1.02
CA SER A 446 -18.63 12.97 1.08
C SER A 446 -17.25 12.31 1.14
N VAL A 447 -17.22 11.00 1.36
CA VAL A 447 -15.99 10.19 1.31
C VAL A 447 -16.21 9.04 0.34
N TYR A 448 -15.26 8.87 -0.57
CA TYR A 448 -15.20 7.70 -1.43
C TYR A 448 -14.31 6.61 -0.81
N VAL A 449 -14.74 5.37 -0.91
CA VAL A 449 -13.97 4.17 -0.51
C VAL A 449 -13.86 3.27 -1.73
N LEU A 450 -12.62 3.01 -2.12
CA LEU A 450 -12.29 2.12 -3.23
C LEU A 450 -12.07 0.72 -2.69
N ASP A 451 -12.85 -0.21 -3.18
CA ASP A 451 -12.80 -1.61 -2.79
C ASP A 451 -12.17 -2.41 -3.94
N PHE A 452 -11.08 -3.09 -3.63
CA PHE A 452 -10.31 -3.89 -4.58
C PHE A 452 -11.13 -5.03 -5.20
N GLY A 453 -12.09 -5.56 -4.43
CA GLY A 453 -12.96 -6.65 -4.84
C GLY A 453 -12.55 -8.01 -4.31
N VAL A 454 -13.15 -9.04 -4.87
CA VAL A 454 -13.09 -10.40 -4.38
C VAL A 454 -11.71 -11.02 -4.60
N SER A 455 -11.16 -11.57 -3.53
CA SER A 455 -9.94 -12.38 -3.55
C SER A 455 -10.11 -13.63 -2.72
N THR A 456 -9.52 -14.74 -3.17
CA THR A 456 -9.42 -15.98 -2.40
C THR A 456 -7.98 -16.22 -2.00
N VAL A 457 -7.78 -16.63 -0.75
CA VAL A 457 -6.48 -16.95 -0.19
C VAL A 457 -6.48 -18.37 0.34
N ASP A 458 -5.47 -19.14 -0.03
CA ASP A 458 -5.16 -20.44 0.58
C ASP A 458 -3.68 -20.47 1.00
N PRO A 459 -3.20 -21.47 1.75
CA PRO A 459 -1.81 -21.49 2.23
C PRO A 459 -0.74 -21.39 1.14
N SER A 460 -1.09 -21.62 -0.10
CA SER A 460 -0.14 -21.72 -1.22
C SER A 460 -0.31 -20.61 -2.25
N LYS A 461 -1.45 -19.90 -2.26
CA LYS A 461 -1.74 -18.90 -3.30
C LYS A 461 -2.80 -17.88 -2.88
N HIS A 462 -2.67 -16.72 -3.46
CA HIS A 462 -3.67 -15.68 -3.51
C HIS A 462 -4.17 -15.51 -4.94
N LEU A 463 -5.47 -15.43 -5.12
CA LEU A 463 -6.11 -15.22 -6.44
C LEU A 463 -7.14 -14.11 -6.34
N SER A 464 -6.95 -13.05 -7.11
CA SER A 464 -7.90 -11.94 -7.25
C SER A 464 -8.73 -12.07 -8.52
N TYR A 465 -9.98 -11.61 -8.45
CA TYR A 465 -10.93 -11.70 -9.56
C TYR A 465 -11.17 -10.31 -10.16
N GLY A 466 -10.86 -10.14 -11.44
CA GLY A 466 -11.22 -8.92 -12.18
C GLY A 466 -12.74 -8.70 -12.19
N HIS A 467 -13.15 -7.46 -12.42
CA HIS A 467 -14.57 -7.05 -12.49
C HIS A 467 -15.36 -7.22 -11.18
N THR A 468 -14.68 -7.29 -10.05
CA THR A 468 -15.32 -7.43 -8.73
C THR A 468 -15.14 -6.22 -7.83
N GLY A 469 -14.26 -5.27 -8.21
CA GLY A 469 -14.00 -4.07 -7.45
C GLY A 469 -15.18 -3.07 -7.49
N VAL A 470 -15.28 -2.25 -6.45
CA VAL A 470 -16.41 -1.34 -6.22
C VAL A 470 -15.90 0.01 -5.74
N LEU A 471 -16.52 1.07 -6.23
CA LEU A 471 -16.40 2.40 -5.66
C LEU A 471 -17.64 2.69 -4.80
N TRP A 472 -17.43 2.81 -3.52
CA TRP A 472 -18.44 3.22 -2.55
C TRP A 472 -18.36 4.73 -2.31
N ARG A 473 -19.48 5.33 -1.99
CA ARG A 473 -19.58 6.70 -1.47
C ARG A 473 -20.26 6.67 -0.13
N VAL A 474 -19.65 7.30 0.86
CA VAL A 474 -20.22 7.48 2.19
C VAL A 474 -20.63 8.95 2.36
N VAL A 475 -21.87 9.17 2.74
CA VAL A 475 -22.44 10.49 3.01
C VAL A 475 -23.01 10.54 4.41
N ARG A 476 -22.97 11.72 5.03
CA ARG A 476 -23.63 11.96 6.30
C ARG A 476 -25.06 12.43 6.06
N ASP A 477 -26.03 11.89 6.81
CA ASP A 477 -27.41 12.30 6.72
C ASP A 477 -27.56 13.77 7.19
N GLY A 478 -28.21 14.59 6.38
CA GLY A 478 -28.35 16.01 6.64
C GLY A 478 -27.27 16.90 6.04
N SER A 479 -26.20 16.34 5.44
CA SER A 479 -25.22 17.11 4.64
C SER A 479 -25.68 17.31 3.18
N GLY A 480 -26.90 16.92 2.83
CA GLY A 480 -27.45 17.00 1.50
C GLY A 480 -27.99 18.37 1.15
N ALA A 481 -27.39 18.97 0.11
CA ALA A 481 -27.88 20.06 -0.71
C ALA A 481 -27.92 21.48 -0.06
N ALA A 482 -26.74 22.12 -0.05
CA ALA A 482 -26.74 23.49 -0.55
C ALA A 482 -26.78 23.42 -2.08
N SER A 483 -27.95 23.60 -2.64
CA SER A 483 -28.23 23.70 -4.08
C SER A 483 -27.52 24.89 -4.70
#